data_cc851428fd86d6960da30c8d1fa57783
#
_entry.id   cc851428fd86d6960da30c8d1fa57783
#
_cell.length_a   1.000
_cell.length_b   1.000
_cell.length_c   1.000
_cell.angle_alpha   90.00
_cell.angle_beta   90.00
_cell.angle_gamma   90.00
#
_symmetry.space_group_name_H-M   'P 1'
#
loop_
_entity.id
_entity.type
_entity.pdbx_description
1 polymer ?
#
loop_
_entity_poly.entity_id
_entity_poly.type
_entity_poly.pdbx_seq_one_letter_code
_entity_poly.pdbx_strand_id
1 'polypeptide(L)'
;TWRMFPNFVVDLGLRYELKLSPSSKDLPILAPDRLFTAGAAPTNAITWVEKKMFPDDTDNWGPSIGFAWDPFSKGKTSIRANYRLSYDRFATQVFTNSIWQGTPGNVFNASASGIAQQNLLLRNGLPNLFPTSTPAQLRTPPAFSTSSITLVDPDARYPEVHSWFAGIQHDVFWDSVLEVNYIGKRGTHLFGGYDANQVDIFAK
;
A
#
# COMPACT_ATOMS: atom_id res chain seq x y z
N THR A 1 -18.99 6.27 -23.48
CA THR A 1 -18.87 7.47 -24.34
C THR A 1 -20.22 7.84 -24.88
N TRP A 2 -20.65 9.07 -24.73
CA TRP A 2 -21.92 9.59 -25.15
C TRP A 2 -21.72 10.87 -25.99
N ARG A 3 -22.23 10.86 -27.23
CA ARG A 3 -22.25 12.03 -28.08
C ARG A 3 -23.52 12.84 -27.81
N MET A 4 -23.38 13.91 -27.02
CA MET A 4 -24.51 14.79 -26.69
C MET A 4 -24.89 15.71 -27.85
N PHE A 5 -23.88 16.20 -28.59
CA PHE A 5 -24.03 17.03 -29.76
C PHE A 5 -23.04 16.58 -30.83
N PRO A 6 -23.21 17.00 -32.11
CA PRO A 6 -22.26 16.66 -33.17
C PRO A 6 -20.82 17.06 -32.88
N ASN A 7 -20.63 18.13 -32.11
CA ASN A 7 -19.36 18.72 -31.74
C ASN A 7 -18.99 18.53 -30.24
N PHE A 8 -19.77 17.74 -29.47
CA PHE A 8 -19.52 17.55 -28.05
C PHE A 8 -19.74 16.10 -27.64
N VAL A 9 -18.70 15.50 -27.09
CA VAL A 9 -18.67 14.11 -26.62
C VAL A 9 -18.29 14.08 -25.17
N VAL A 10 -19.00 13.29 -24.38
CA VAL A 10 -18.72 13.03 -22.97
C VAL A 10 -18.37 11.56 -22.77
N ASP A 11 -17.37 11.30 -21.97
CA ASP A 11 -17.00 9.97 -21.51
C ASP A 11 -17.21 9.86 -20.01
N LEU A 12 -18.01 8.88 -19.61
CA LEU A 12 -18.29 8.60 -18.20
C LEU A 12 -17.90 7.17 -17.91
N GLY A 13 -17.16 6.96 -16.85
CA GLY A 13 -16.78 5.65 -16.36
C GLY A 13 -16.90 5.58 -14.85
N LEU A 14 -17.21 4.40 -14.35
CA LEU A 14 -17.18 4.08 -12.94
C LEU A 14 -16.47 2.75 -12.76
N ARG A 15 -15.44 2.75 -11.92
CA ARG A 15 -14.73 1.55 -11.51
C ARG A 15 -14.99 1.30 -10.03
N TYR A 16 -15.25 0.07 -9.69
CA TYR A 16 -15.31 -0.36 -8.30
C TYR A 16 -14.20 -1.36 -8.03
N GLU A 17 -13.47 -1.16 -6.94
CA GLU A 17 -12.40 -2.05 -6.51
C GLU A 17 -12.66 -2.54 -5.08
N LEU A 18 -12.75 -3.85 -4.94
CA LEU A 18 -12.82 -4.50 -3.64
C LEU A 18 -11.41 -4.89 -3.22
N LYS A 19 -10.98 -4.39 -2.07
CA LYS A 19 -9.66 -4.67 -1.52
C LYS A 19 -9.80 -5.34 -0.16
N LEU A 20 -9.54 -6.63 -0.14
CA LEU A 20 -9.66 -7.45 1.06
C LEU A 20 -8.30 -7.60 1.74
N SER A 21 -8.33 -7.59 3.05
CA SER A 21 -7.17 -7.95 3.86
C SER A 21 -6.77 -9.39 3.60
N PRO A 22 -5.46 -9.70 3.55
CA PRO A 22 -5.00 -11.07 3.42
C PRO A 22 -5.59 -11.98 4.49
N SER A 23 -5.92 -13.19 4.10
CA SER A 23 -6.36 -14.24 5.01
C SER A 23 -5.56 -15.51 4.76
N SER A 24 -5.35 -16.31 5.78
CA SER A 24 -4.72 -17.62 5.68
C SER A 24 -5.64 -18.67 6.26
N LYS A 25 -5.69 -19.84 5.62
CA LYS A 25 -6.50 -20.97 6.09
C LYS A 25 -5.78 -21.78 7.16
N ASP A 26 -4.47 -21.91 7.02
CA ASP A 26 -3.69 -22.89 7.79
C ASP A 26 -2.88 -22.26 8.92
N LEU A 27 -2.61 -20.96 8.81
CA LEU A 27 -1.86 -20.23 9.80
C LEU A 27 -2.65 -19.00 10.28
N PRO A 28 -2.75 -18.77 11.59
CA PRO A 28 -3.42 -17.57 12.07
C PRO A 28 -2.63 -16.33 11.64
N ILE A 29 -3.33 -15.34 11.13
CA ILE A 29 -2.76 -14.02 10.92
C ILE A 29 -2.85 -13.30 12.26
N LEU A 30 -1.69 -12.92 12.77
CA LEU A 30 -1.57 -12.19 14.02
C LEU A 30 -1.32 -10.70 13.69
N ALA A 31 -2.05 -9.87 14.40
CA ALA A 31 -1.86 -8.43 14.36
C ALA A 31 -1.75 -7.88 15.79
N PRO A 32 -1.11 -6.74 15.98
CA PRO A 32 -1.05 -6.12 17.30
C PRO A 32 -2.46 -5.71 17.75
N ASP A 33 -2.74 -5.86 19.04
CA ASP A 33 -4.00 -5.41 19.65
C ASP A 33 -4.12 -3.89 19.60
N ARG A 34 -2.98 -3.19 19.63
CA ARG A 34 -2.86 -1.73 19.60
C ARG A 34 -1.51 -1.32 19.05
N LEU A 35 -1.41 -0.08 18.59
CA LEU A 35 -0.14 0.57 18.31
C LEU A 35 0.47 1.15 19.59
N PHE A 36 1.79 1.31 19.60
CA PHE A 36 2.44 2.09 20.64
C PHE A 36 2.00 3.54 20.57
N THR A 37 1.62 4.07 21.70
CA THR A 37 1.41 5.51 21.81
C THR A 37 2.74 6.18 22.14
N ALA A 38 3.12 7.20 21.40
CA ALA A 38 4.32 7.98 21.67
C ALA A 38 4.29 8.49 23.13
N GLY A 39 5.40 8.36 23.85
CA GLY A 39 5.51 8.74 25.26
C GLY A 39 4.96 7.72 26.26
N ALA A 40 4.40 6.61 25.83
CA ALA A 40 4.03 5.52 26.72
C ALA A 40 5.30 4.81 27.24
N ALA A 41 5.28 4.44 28.53
CA ALA A 41 6.38 3.70 29.09
C ALA A 41 6.61 2.37 28.35
N PRO A 42 7.87 1.92 28.18
CA PRO A 42 8.21 0.70 27.43
C PRO A 42 7.64 -0.60 28.03
N THR A 43 6.96 -0.51 29.17
CA THR A 43 6.25 -1.63 29.81
C THR A 43 4.96 -2.04 29.10
N ASN A 44 4.51 -1.29 28.09
CA ASN A 44 3.34 -1.65 27.31
C ASN A 44 3.69 -2.72 26.28
N ALA A 45 3.69 -3.98 26.69
CA ALA A 45 3.84 -5.11 25.79
C ALA A 45 2.72 -5.10 24.74
N ILE A 46 3.08 -5.21 23.46
CA ILE A 46 2.12 -5.47 22.38
C ILE A 46 1.65 -6.91 22.53
N THR A 47 0.35 -7.11 22.55
CA THR A 47 -0.25 -8.44 22.49
C THR A 47 -0.64 -8.74 21.04
N TRP A 48 -0.19 -9.89 20.54
CA TRP A 48 -0.55 -10.36 19.22
C TRP A 48 -1.87 -11.13 19.30
N VAL A 49 -2.83 -10.67 18.55
CA VAL A 49 -4.17 -11.27 18.52
C VAL A 49 -4.51 -11.72 17.12
N GLU A 50 -5.32 -12.76 17.01
CA GLU A 50 -5.80 -13.26 15.74
C GLU A 50 -6.88 -12.30 15.20
N LYS A 51 -6.51 -11.48 14.25
CA LYS A 51 -7.41 -10.57 13.57
C LYS A 51 -6.85 -10.20 12.20
N LYS A 52 -7.67 -9.61 11.35
CA LYS A 52 -7.19 -9.00 10.10
C LYS A 52 -6.12 -7.95 10.40
N MET A 53 -5.10 -7.88 9.57
CA MET A 53 -4.02 -6.90 9.72
C MET A 53 -4.52 -5.47 9.61
N PHE A 54 -5.50 -5.25 8.75
CA PHE A 54 -6.20 -4.00 8.53
C PHE A 54 -7.63 -4.32 8.07
N PRO A 55 -8.57 -3.39 8.18
CA PRO A 55 -9.94 -3.61 7.73
C PRO A 55 -9.99 -3.86 6.21
N ASP A 56 -11.02 -4.57 5.77
CA ASP A 56 -11.34 -4.64 4.35
C ASP A 56 -11.76 -3.27 3.88
N ASP A 57 -11.27 -2.88 2.72
CA ASP A 57 -11.61 -1.62 2.09
C ASP A 57 -12.61 -1.89 0.97
N THR A 58 -13.83 -1.42 1.17
CA THR A 58 -15.00 -1.74 0.34
C THR A 58 -15.63 -0.52 -0.31
N ASP A 59 -15.09 0.68 -0.11
CA ASP A 59 -15.65 1.93 -0.61
C ASP A 59 -14.88 2.56 -1.77
N ASN A 60 -14.04 1.77 -2.44
CA ASN A 60 -13.17 2.25 -3.52
C ASN A 60 -13.94 2.45 -4.85
N TRP A 61 -14.68 3.52 -4.93
CA TRP A 61 -15.37 3.94 -6.14
C TRP A 61 -14.52 4.92 -6.93
N GLY A 62 -14.06 4.49 -8.10
CA GLY A 62 -13.21 5.28 -8.98
C GLY A 62 -13.99 5.86 -10.17
N PRO A 63 -14.62 7.04 -10.03
CA PRO A 63 -15.26 7.71 -11.14
C PRO A 63 -14.22 8.23 -12.13
N SER A 64 -14.61 8.25 -13.39
CA SER A 64 -13.90 8.94 -14.46
C SER A 64 -14.88 9.74 -15.29
N ILE A 65 -14.51 10.97 -15.59
CA ILE A 65 -15.28 11.86 -16.45
C ILE A 65 -14.34 12.54 -17.43
N GLY A 66 -14.73 12.58 -18.69
CA GLY A 66 -14.00 13.28 -19.71
C GLY A 66 -14.92 13.90 -20.73
N PHE A 67 -14.43 14.86 -21.46
CA PHE A 67 -15.12 15.41 -22.61
C PHE A 67 -14.17 15.82 -23.72
N ALA A 68 -14.70 15.87 -24.93
CA ALA A 68 -14.07 16.47 -26.10
C ALA A 68 -15.07 17.39 -26.78
N TRP A 69 -14.64 18.61 -27.04
CA TRP A 69 -15.48 19.68 -27.58
C TRP A 69 -14.79 20.40 -28.72
N ASP A 70 -15.48 20.52 -29.84
CA ASP A 70 -15.13 21.44 -30.93
C ASP A 70 -16.05 22.67 -30.85
N PRO A 71 -15.62 23.79 -30.26
CA PRO A 71 -16.46 24.95 -30.00
C PRO A 71 -16.99 25.62 -31.26
N PHE A 72 -16.31 25.45 -32.36
CA PHE A 72 -16.67 26.10 -33.61
C PHE A 72 -17.30 25.17 -34.66
N SER A 73 -17.38 23.86 -34.33
CA SER A 73 -17.91 22.83 -35.24
C SER A 73 -17.23 22.81 -36.63
N LYS A 74 -15.98 23.23 -36.69
CA LYS A 74 -15.17 23.30 -37.92
C LYS A 74 -14.07 22.26 -37.98
N GLY A 75 -13.91 21.48 -36.97
CA GLY A 75 -12.82 20.48 -36.84
C GLY A 75 -11.42 21.07 -36.62
N LYS A 76 -11.32 22.39 -36.48
CA LYS A 76 -10.03 23.09 -36.33
C LYS A 76 -9.59 23.29 -34.91
N THR A 77 -10.53 23.19 -33.96
CA THR A 77 -10.24 23.38 -32.54
C THR A 77 -10.82 22.24 -31.75
N SER A 78 -10.00 21.63 -30.94
CA SER A 78 -10.45 20.58 -30.03
C SER A 78 -10.03 20.93 -28.59
N ILE A 79 -11.01 21.01 -27.69
CA ILE A 79 -10.77 21.15 -26.25
C ILE A 79 -11.12 19.82 -25.60
N ARG A 80 -10.18 19.29 -24.82
CA ARG A 80 -10.34 18.01 -24.13
C ARG A 80 -10.01 18.18 -22.68
N ALA A 81 -10.81 17.56 -21.81
CA ALA A 81 -10.46 17.44 -20.40
C ALA A 81 -10.93 16.11 -19.86
N ASN A 82 -10.22 15.61 -18.88
CA ASN A 82 -10.65 14.45 -18.12
C ASN A 82 -10.21 14.56 -16.65
N TYR A 83 -10.96 13.87 -15.82
CA TYR A 83 -10.64 13.61 -14.43
C TYR A 83 -10.86 12.14 -14.15
N ARG A 84 -9.98 11.55 -13.34
CA ARG A 84 -10.07 10.16 -12.90
C ARG A 84 -9.62 10.03 -11.47
N LEU A 85 -10.39 9.30 -10.68
CA LEU A 85 -9.98 8.76 -9.40
C LEU A 85 -9.59 7.30 -9.58
N SER A 86 -8.43 6.92 -9.10
CA SER A 86 -7.95 5.54 -9.12
C SER A 86 -7.32 5.19 -7.78
N TYR A 87 -7.40 3.92 -7.41
CA TYR A 87 -6.85 3.39 -6.18
C TYR A 87 -5.65 2.50 -6.51
N ASP A 88 -4.61 2.60 -5.70
CA ASP A 88 -3.43 1.75 -5.84
C ASP A 88 -3.52 0.57 -4.87
N ARG A 89 -2.67 -0.43 -5.06
CA ARG A 89 -2.57 -1.59 -4.17
C ARG A 89 -1.36 -1.44 -3.26
N PHE A 90 -1.48 -2.00 -2.07
CA PHE A 90 -0.31 -2.29 -1.26
C PHE A 90 0.63 -3.20 -2.04
N ALA A 91 1.88 -2.83 -2.16
CA ALA A 91 2.87 -3.72 -2.73
C ALA A 91 2.94 -5.01 -1.90
N THR A 92 2.82 -6.16 -2.55
CA THR A 92 2.90 -7.47 -1.87
C THR A 92 4.16 -7.59 -1.01
N GLN A 93 5.23 -6.93 -1.40
CA GLN A 93 6.49 -6.89 -0.68
C GLN A 93 6.36 -6.25 0.72
N VAL A 94 5.49 -5.27 0.89
CA VAL A 94 5.20 -4.69 2.22
C VAL A 94 4.60 -5.74 3.13
N PHE A 95 3.71 -6.60 2.61
CA PHE A 95 3.16 -7.70 3.39
C PHE A 95 4.19 -8.76 3.72
N THR A 96 4.95 -9.21 2.72
CA THR A 96 5.86 -10.33 2.91
C THR A 96 7.07 -9.95 3.73
N ASN A 97 7.70 -8.83 3.45
CA ASN A 97 8.97 -8.47 4.09
C ASN A 97 8.79 -7.75 5.43
N SER A 98 7.71 -7.03 5.60
CA SER A 98 7.54 -6.22 6.81
C SER A 98 6.56 -6.86 7.79
N ILE A 99 5.40 -7.28 7.31
CA ILE A 99 4.31 -7.74 8.17
C ILE A 99 4.46 -9.23 8.46
N TRP A 100 4.56 -10.03 7.40
CA TRP A 100 4.64 -11.49 7.56
C TRP A 100 5.92 -11.92 8.30
N GLN A 101 7.05 -11.33 7.94
CA GLN A 101 8.33 -11.61 8.60
C GLN A 101 8.42 -11.00 10.02
N GLY A 102 7.74 -9.89 10.26
CA GLY A 102 7.70 -9.25 11.58
C GLY A 102 6.74 -9.93 12.55
N THR A 103 5.81 -10.79 12.08
CA THR A 103 4.89 -11.51 12.96
C THR A 103 5.62 -12.65 13.67
N PRO A 104 5.59 -12.70 15.02
CA PRO A 104 6.23 -13.76 15.76
C PRO A 104 5.81 -15.15 15.29
N GLY A 105 6.78 -16.00 15.01
CA GLY A 105 6.58 -17.40 14.63
C GLY A 105 6.28 -17.67 13.15
N ASN A 106 6.07 -16.65 12.32
CA ASN A 106 5.87 -16.84 10.89
C ASN A 106 7.19 -17.10 10.14
N VAL A 107 8.26 -16.49 10.60
CA VAL A 107 9.60 -16.67 10.04
C VAL A 107 10.57 -17.00 11.14
N PHE A 108 11.31 -18.05 10.94
CA PHE A 108 12.40 -18.44 11.81
C PHE A 108 13.72 -18.33 11.04
N ASN A 109 14.58 -17.43 11.51
CA ASN A 109 15.92 -17.26 10.96
C ASN A 109 16.91 -18.05 11.79
N ALA A 110 17.43 -19.15 11.24
CA ALA A 110 18.53 -19.87 11.87
C ALA A 110 19.85 -19.41 11.25
N SER A 111 20.73 -18.93 12.06
CA SER A 111 22.09 -18.58 11.64
C SER A 111 23.10 -19.41 12.44
N ALA A 112 24.08 -19.99 11.74
CA ALA A 112 25.19 -20.66 12.35
C ALA A 112 26.44 -19.82 12.09
N SER A 113 26.99 -19.22 13.15
CA SER A 113 28.19 -18.40 13.10
C SER A 113 29.17 -18.73 14.24
N GLY A 114 30.45 -18.64 13.95
CA GLY A 114 31.46 -18.89 14.96
C GLY A 114 32.13 -20.27 14.89
N ILE A 115 33.07 -20.49 15.75
CA ILE A 115 33.92 -21.70 15.74
C ILE A 115 33.17 -22.99 15.97
N ALA A 116 32.14 -22.94 16.80
CA ALA A 116 31.29 -24.12 17.10
C ALA A 116 30.50 -24.63 15.87
N GLN A 117 30.26 -23.78 14.88
CA GLN A 117 29.52 -24.11 13.66
C GLN A 117 30.43 -24.43 12.46
N GLN A 118 31.74 -24.30 12.58
CA GLN A 118 32.68 -24.65 11.51
C GLN A 118 32.65 -26.15 11.18
N ASN A 119 32.11 -26.97 12.06
CA ASN A 119 31.95 -28.42 11.85
C ASN A 119 30.59 -28.81 11.18
N LEU A 120 29.82 -27.85 10.70
CA LEU A 120 28.62 -28.11 9.90
C LEU A 120 29.03 -28.62 8.51
N LEU A 121 29.33 -29.89 8.43
CA LEU A 121 29.60 -30.55 7.18
C LEU A 121 28.28 -31.08 6.60
N LEU A 122 27.96 -30.78 5.36
CA LEU A 122 26.77 -31.28 4.65
C LEU A 122 26.63 -32.81 4.74
N ARG A 123 27.74 -33.55 4.78
CA ARG A 123 27.76 -35.00 4.96
C ARG A 123 27.14 -35.50 6.28
N ASN A 124 27.11 -34.65 7.30
CA ASN A 124 26.55 -34.99 8.60
C ASN A 124 25.06 -34.60 8.73
N GLY A 125 24.48 -34.09 7.64
CA GLY A 125 23.14 -33.53 7.65
C GLY A 125 23.08 -32.14 8.31
N LEU A 126 22.00 -31.41 8.08
CA LEU A 126 21.73 -30.16 8.79
C LEU A 126 21.17 -30.49 10.18
N PRO A 127 21.66 -29.86 11.22
CA PRO A 127 21.02 -29.98 12.53
C PRO A 127 19.58 -29.49 12.45
N ASN A 128 18.70 -30.02 13.27
CA ASN A 128 17.34 -29.54 13.35
C ASN A 128 17.33 -28.12 13.94
N LEU A 129 17.35 -27.12 13.06
CA LEU A 129 17.38 -25.72 13.43
C LEU A 129 15.99 -25.13 13.66
N PHE A 130 14.96 -25.92 13.36
CA PHE A 130 13.58 -25.45 13.49
C PHE A 130 13.05 -25.73 14.89
N PRO A 131 12.63 -24.70 15.65
CA PRO A 131 11.97 -24.93 16.91
C PRO A 131 10.62 -25.63 16.63
N THR A 132 10.31 -26.60 17.47
CA THR A 132 8.96 -27.19 17.54
C THR A 132 8.05 -26.24 18.30
N SER A 133 7.68 -25.11 17.66
CA SER A 133 6.74 -24.18 18.28
C SER A 133 5.31 -24.60 17.94
N THR A 134 4.45 -24.69 18.95
CA THR A 134 3.03 -24.86 18.74
C THR A 134 2.36 -23.52 18.38
N PRO A 135 1.24 -23.52 17.65
CA PRO A 135 0.53 -22.27 17.34
C PRO A 135 0.20 -21.40 18.55
N ALA A 136 0.00 -22.00 19.72
CA ALA A 136 -0.26 -21.26 20.95
C ALA A 136 0.96 -20.46 21.43
N GLN A 137 2.17 -20.96 21.18
CA GLN A 137 3.42 -20.26 21.53
C GLN A 137 3.69 -19.06 20.62
N LEU A 138 3.16 -19.07 19.41
CA LEU A 138 3.26 -17.95 18.46
C LEU A 138 2.50 -16.72 18.96
N ARG A 139 1.46 -16.91 19.77
CA ARG A 139 0.63 -15.84 20.33
C ARG A 139 1.22 -15.16 21.55
N THR A 140 2.24 -15.78 22.15
CA THR A 140 2.94 -15.20 23.31
C THR A 140 4.08 -14.35 22.78
N PRO A 141 4.01 -13.02 22.87
CA PRO A 141 5.11 -12.18 22.46
C PRO A 141 6.34 -12.53 23.32
N PRO A 142 7.55 -12.54 22.71
CA PRO A 142 8.75 -12.67 23.50
C PRO A 142 8.80 -11.55 24.56
N ALA A 143 9.12 -11.88 25.77
CA ALA A 143 9.33 -10.89 26.81
C ALA A 143 10.36 -9.89 26.30
N PHE A 144 10.01 -8.61 26.32
CA PHE A 144 10.79 -7.44 25.92
C PHE A 144 11.96 -7.76 24.98
N SER A 145 11.74 -7.62 23.67
CA SER A 145 12.78 -7.80 22.67
C SER A 145 13.32 -6.43 22.26
N THR A 146 14.62 -6.30 22.18
CA THR A 146 15.30 -5.13 21.55
C THR A 146 15.28 -5.19 20.04
N SER A 147 14.70 -6.25 19.46
CA SER A 147 14.56 -6.39 18.02
C SER A 147 13.51 -5.40 17.48
N SER A 148 13.79 -4.83 16.33
CA SER A 148 12.81 -3.99 15.64
C SER A 148 11.61 -4.82 15.18
N ILE A 149 10.42 -4.27 15.38
CA ILE A 149 9.16 -4.86 14.94
C ILE A 149 8.55 -3.88 13.93
N THR A 150 8.18 -4.37 12.77
CA THR A 150 7.45 -3.59 11.77
C THR A 150 5.97 -3.89 11.90
N LEU A 151 5.18 -2.85 12.11
CA LEU A 151 3.75 -2.93 12.28
C LEU A 151 3.05 -2.17 11.15
N VAL A 152 1.80 -2.51 10.89
CA VAL A 152 0.93 -1.76 9.99
C VAL A 152 -0.09 -1.02 10.82
N ASP A 153 -0.35 0.20 10.44
CA ASP A 153 -1.45 0.98 11.01
C ASP A 153 -2.77 0.23 10.80
N PRO A 154 -3.50 -0.13 11.87
CA PRO A 154 -4.79 -0.79 11.74
C PRO A 154 -5.84 0.06 11.01
N ASP A 155 -5.65 1.37 10.93
CA ASP A 155 -6.50 2.30 10.21
C ASP A 155 -5.95 2.65 8.82
N ALA A 156 -4.96 1.90 8.34
CA ALA A 156 -4.36 2.11 7.02
C ALA A 156 -5.43 2.02 5.92
N ARG A 157 -5.43 3.03 5.04
CA ARG A 157 -6.26 3.09 3.85
C ARG A 157 -5.42 2.90 2.60
N TYR A 158 -6.07 2.47 1.53
CA TYR A 158 -5.38 2.35 0.26
C TYR A 158 -5.10 3.72 -0.34
N PRO A 159 -3.95 3.86 -1.04
CA PRO A 159 -3.62 5.09 -1.73
C PRO A 159 -4.65 5.42 -2.81
N GLU A 160 -5.03 6.69 -2.85
CA GLU A 160 -5.89 7.26 -3.86
C GLU A 160 -5.09 8.20 -4.76
N VAL A 161 -5.35 8.14 -6.06
CA VAL A 161 -4.69 9.01 -7.03
C VAL A 161 -5.75 9.74 -7.85
N HIS A 162 -5.83 11.03 -7.63
CA HIS A 162 -6.59 11.95 -8.46
C HIS A 162 -5.73 12.36 -9.65
N SER A 163 -6.22 12.18 -10.85
CA SER A 163 -5.54 12.57 -12.08
C SER A 163 -6.46 13.43 -12.90
N TRP A 164 -5.94 14.50 -13.44
CA TRP A 164 -6.69 15.37 -14.35
C TRP A 164 -5.81 15.82 -15.53
N PHE A 165 -6.48 16.05 -16.61
CA PHE A 165 -5.90 16.52 -17.85
C PHE A 165 -6.81 17.58 -18.43
N ALA A 166 -6.22 18.63 -19.00
CA ALA A 166 -6.89 19.60 -19.83
C ALA A 166 -5.97 19.97 -20.99
N GLY A 167 -6.51 19.94 -22.20
CA GLY A 167 -5.74 20.24 -23.41
C GLY A 167 -6.58 20.99 -24.42
N ILE A 168 -5.92 21.86 -25.15
CA ILE A 168 -6.44 22.55 -26.31
C ILE A 168 -5.54 22.28 -27.49
N GLN A 169 -6.16 21.93 -28.62
CA GLN A 169 -5.51 21.76 -29.92
C GLN A 169 -6.18 22.66 -30.89
N HIS A 170 -5.39 23.38 -31.69
CA HIS A 170 -5.89 24.32 -32.70
C HIS A 170 -5.04 24.24 -33.95
N ASP A 171 -5.72 24.11 -35.10
CA ASP A 171 -5.08 24.25 -36.41
C ASP A 171 -4.73 25.71 -36.63
N VAL A 172 -3.46 25.98 -36.77
CA VAL A 172 -2.91 27.29 -37.09
C VAL A 172 -2.58 27.35 -38.59
N PHE A 173 -1.84 28.34 -39.02
CA PHE A 173 -1.43 28.49 -40.41
C PHE A 173 -0.29 27.52 -40.83
N TRP A 174 -0.06 27.35 -42.12
CA TRP A 174 0.97 26.48 -42.71
C TRP A 174 0.82 25.00 -42.37
N ASP A 175 -0.40 24.47 -42.35
CA ASP A 175 -0.70 23.08 -42.03
C ASP A 175 -0.09 22.61 -40.70
N SER A 176 0.04 23.55 -39.77
CA SER A 176 0.59 23.27 -38.41
C SER A 176 -0.51 23.24 -37.37
N VAL A 177 -0.30 22.44 -36.35
CA VAL A 177 -1.21 22.29 -35.22
C VAL A 177 -0.50 22.74 -33.94
N LEU A 178 -1.13 23.63 -33.21
CA LEU A 178 -0.69 24.01 -31.86
C LEU A 178 -1.45 23.19 -30.84
N GLU A 179 -0.73 22.55 -29.92
CA GLU A 179 -1.29 21.79 -28.82
C GLU A 179 -0.71 22.27 -27.47
N VAL A 180 -1.59 22.57 -26.53
CA VAL A 180 -1.21 22.92 -25.17
C VAL A 180 -1.93 22.00 -24.20
N ASN A 181 -1.17 21.30 -23.36
CA ASN A 181 -1.69 20.33 -22.40
C ASN A 181 -1.28 20.69 -20.99
N TYR A 182 -2.22 20.58 -20.07
CA TYR A 182 -2.00 20.63 -18.62
C TYR A 182 -2.35 19.29 -18.01
N ILE A 183 -1.41 18.71 -17.25
CA ILE A 183 -1.56 17.43 -16.57
C ILE A 183 -1.28 17.63 -15.10
N GLY A 184 -2.17 17.16 -14.24
CA GLY A 184 -1.97 17.19 -12.81
C GLY A 184 -2.32 15.85 -12.16
N LYS A 185 -1.62 15.55 -11.07
CA LYS A 185 -1.88 14.37 -10.22
C LYS A 185 -1.74 14.74 -8.76
N ARG A 186 -2.58 14.16 -7.92
CA ARG A 186 -2.50 14.26 -6.47
C ARG A 186 -2.73 12.88 -5.86
N GLY A 187 -1.77 12.42 -5.05
CA GLY A 187 -1.93 11.22 -4.23
C GLY A 187 -2.35 11.59 -2.82
N THR A 188 -3.25 10.80 -2.25
CA THR A 188 -3.66 10.83 -0.83
C THR A 188 -3.51 9.44 -0.25
N HIS A 189 -3.40 9.33 1.08
CA HIS A 189 -3.17 8.07 1.79
C HIS A 189 -1.95 7.29 1.26
N LEU A 190 -0.92 8.02 0.82
CA LEU A 190 0.31 7.38 0.33
C LEU A 190 1.04 6.69 1.48
N PHE A 191 1.61 5.53 1.18
CA PHE A 191 2.40 4.81 2.17
C PHE A 191 3.64 5.57 2.57
N GLY A 192 3.86 5.61 3.87
CA GLY A 192 5.08 6.06 4.48
C GLY A 192 5.42 5.14 5.65
N GLY A 193 6.71 4.94 5.91
CA GLY A 193 7.21 4.33 7.13
C GLY A 193 7.74 5.42 8.05
N TYR A 194 7.46 5.28 9.34
CA TYR A 194 8.08 6.12 10.36
C TYR A 194 8.51 5.24 11.53
N ASP A 195 9.53 5.67 12.24
CA ASP A 195 9.97 5.00 13.46
C ASP A 195 9.11 5.51 14.63
N ALA A 196 8.26 4.63 15.15
CA ALA A 196 7.38 4.97 16.27
C ALA A 196 8.17 5.20 17.60
N ASN A 197 9.39 4.71 17.68
CA ASN A 197 10.29 4.92 18.84
C ASN A 197 11.22 6.12 18.67
N GLN A 198 11.04 6.91 17.64
CA GLN A 198 11.87 8.10 17.45
C GLN A 198 11.67 9.06 18.62
N VAL A 199 12.78 9.38 19.28
CA VAL A 199 12.77 10.39 20.33
C VAL A 199 12.51 11.74 19.69
N ASP A 200 11.50 12.44 20.16
CA ASP A 200 11.26 13.81 19.76
C ASP A 200 12.32 14.72 20.40
N ILE A 201 13.36 15.01 19.61
CA ILE A 201 14.45 15.90 20.05
C ILE A 201 14.02 17.37 20.16
N PHE A 202 12.84 17.70 19.70
CA PHE A 202 12.26 19.06 19.79
C PHE A 202 11.18 19.18 20.86
N ALA A 203 10.83 18.10 21.54
CA ALA A 203 9.94 18.18 22.70
C ALA A 203 10.63 18.99 23.80
N LYS A 204 10.03 20.13 24.15
CA LYS A 204 10.47 21.00 25.28
C LYS A 204 9.83 20.54 26.56
#